data_7fc981871359106485f1524427516952
#
_entry.id   7fc981871359106485f1524427516952
#
_cell.length_a   1.000
_cell.length_b   1.000
_cell.length_c   1.000
_cell.angle_alpha   90.00
_cell.angle_beta   90.00
_cell.angle_gamma   90.00
#
_symmetry.space_group_name_H-M   'P 1'
#
loop_
_entity.id
_entity.type
_entity.pdbx_description
1 polymer ?
#
loop_
_entity_poly.entity_id
_entity_poly.type
_entity_poly.pdbx_seq_one_letter_code
_entity_poly.pdbx_strand_id
1 'polypeptide(L)'
;MIAKSNAPRTAAVVTALGLLILFALRAARTRAPQARVARTLESDDAVTYFIAEGNRSTGYRPGDRELALWAFQAWQRSAGKGLRFERASESAALIRVQWAEPGGGEYGETQPLLVHGKHGAVVFIRPDVEALGPDIARRASSDNLLRDSIVYLTCLHELGHALGLAHTRDFRDIMFFFGYGGDVAEYFGRYRAQIHTREDIAAVSGLSDADVTRIRAMYARE
;
A
#
# COMPACT_ATOMS: atom_id res chain seq x y z
N MET A 1 -77.23 -6.06 -16.76
CA MET A 1 -76.22 -7.11 -17.07
C MET A 1 -74.92 -6.44 -17.29
N ILE A 2 -74.08 -6.47 -16.30
CA ILE A 2 -72.73 -5.87 -16.37
C ILE A 2 -71.74 -6.96 -16.01
N ALA A 3 -70.90 -7.35 -16.97
CA ALA A 3 -69.88 -8.37 -16.85
C ALA A 3 -68.67 -7.82 -16.08
N LYS A 4 -68.25 -8.50 -15.01
CA LYS A 4 -67.00 -8.24 -14.29
C LYS A 4 -65.88 -8.98 -14.99
N SER A 5 -64.86 -8.23 -15.44
CA SER A 5 -63.57 -8.74 -15.94
C SER A 5 -62.63 -9.01 -14.78
N ASN A 6 -62.19 -10.25 -14.63
CA ASN A 6 -61.10 -10.67 -13.76
C ASN A 6 -59.78 -10.56 -14.53
N ALA A 7 -58.86 -9.71 -14.06
CA ALA A 7 -57.49 -9.69 -14.53
C ALA A 7 -56.59 -10.47 -13.53
N PRO A 8 -55.65 -11.29 -13.99
CA PRO A 8 -54.81 -12.11 -13.11
C PRO A 8 -53.65 -11.28 -12.51
N ARG A 9 -53.48 -11.47 -11.21
CA ARG A 9 -52.28 -11.02 -10.46
C ARG A 9 -51.13 -12.03 -10.66
N THR A 10 -50.21 -11.73 -11.58
CA THR A 10 -48.93 -12.46 -11.69
C THR A 10 -47.87 -11.51 -12.21
N ALA A 11 -47.30 -10.69 -11.32
CA ALA A 11 -46.05 -9.96 -11.58
C ALA A 11 -45.46 -9.41 -10.28
N ALA A 12 -44.95 -10.25 -9.40
CA ALA A 12 -44.14 -9.78 -8.25
C ALA A 12 -43.21 -10.84 -7.61
N VAL A 13 -42.66 -11.77 -8.35
CA VAL A 13 -41.75 -12.78 -7.77
C VAL A 13 -40.36 -12.84 -8.45
N VAL A 14 -40.15 -12.11 -9.56
CA VAL A 14 -38.88 -12.26 -10.33
C VAL A 14 -37.79 -11.25 -9.91
N THR A 15 -38.10 -10.22 -9.12
CA THR A 15 -37.15 -9.14 -8.79
C THR A 15 -36.32 -9.39 -7.52
N ALA A 16 -36.69 -10.34 -6.66
CA ALA A 16 -35.96 -10.60 -5.41
C ALA A 16 -34.78 -11.57 -5.57
N LEU A 17 -34.79 -12.44 -6.57
CA LEU A 17 -33.71 -13.43 -6.77
C LEU A 17 -32.50 -12.86 -7.49
N GLY A 18 -32.67 -11.82 -8.30
CA GLY A 18 -31.59 -11.16 -9.04
C GLY A 18 -30.65 -10.32 -8.16
N LEU A 19 -31.15 -9.74 -7.07
CA LEU A 19 -30.35 -8.91 -6.16
C LEU A 19 -29.48 -9.75 -5.21
N LEU A 20 -29.93 -10.94 -4.83
CA LEU A 20 -29.16 -11.84 -3.94
C LEU A 20 -27.96 -12.46 -4.64
N ILE A 21 -28.02 -12.69 -5.94
CA ILE A 21 -26.91 -13.25 -6.73
C ILE A 21 -25.82 -12.19 -6.98
N LEU A 22 -26.18 -10.92 -7.15
CA LEU A 22 -25.23 -9.81 -7.29
C LEU A 22 -24.47 -9.49 -5.98
N PHE A 23 -25.11 -9.67 -4.82
CA PHE A 23 -24.45 -9.51 -3.51
C PHE A 23 -23.49 -10.68 -3.20
N ALA A 24 -23.83 -11.91 -3.58
CA ALA A 24 -22.99 -13.08 -3.40
C ALA A 24 -21.72 -13.04 -4.30
N LEU A 25 -21.82 -12.48 -5.51
CA LEU A 25 -20.70 -12.31 -6.43
C LEU A 25 -19.76 -11.16 -6.02
N ARG A 26 -20.25 -10.14 -5.29
CA ARG A 26 -19.39 -9.10 -4.71
C ARG A 26 -18.67 -9.57 -3.46
N ALA A 27 -19.27 -10.40 -2.63
CA ALA A 27 -18.63 -10.98 -1.43
C ALA A 27 -17.52 -11.99 -1.74
N ALA A 28 -17.55 -12.61 -2.94
CA ALA A 28 -16.50 -13.55 -3.38
C ALA A 28 -15.24 -12.89 -3.98
N ARG A 29 -15.27 -11.56 -4.21
CA ARG A 29 -14.12 -10.82 -4.77
C ARG A 29 -13.22 -10.13 -3.73
N THR A 30 -13.52 -10.22 -2.46
CA THR A 30 -12.74 -9.56 -1.38
C THR A 30 -11.77 -10.48 -0.65
N ARG A 31 -11.40 -11.59 -1.25
CA ARG A 31 -10.26 -12.37 -0.79
C ARG A 31 -9.16 -12.25 -1.84
N ALA A 32 -8.53 -11.06 -1.88
CA ALA A 32 -7.21 -10.96 -2.49
C ALA A 32 -6.31 -12.00 -1.80
N PRO A 33 -5.59 -12.86 -2.53
CA PRO A 33 -4.61 -13.72 -1.90
C PRO A 33 -3.60 -12.80 -1.23
N GLN A 34 -3.56 -12.81 0.09
CA GLN A 34 -2.44 -12.22 0.82
C GLN A 34 -1.19 -12.86 0.23
N ALA A 35 -0.44 -12.09 -0.54
CA ALA A 35 0.81 -12.55 -1.11
C ALA A 35 1.67 -13.05 0.05
N ARG A 36 1.98 -14.34 0.04
CA ARG A 36 2.94 -14.94 0.94
C ARG A 36 4.34 -14.41 0.55
N VAL A 37 4.60 -13.15 0.82
CA VAL A 37 5.97 -12.62 0.85
C VAL A 37 6.50 -12.89 2.25
N ALA A 38 6.65 -14.17 2.61
CA ALA A 38 7.18 -14.58 3.90
C ALA A 38 8.56 -15.22 3.70
N ARG A 39 9.45 -14.53 2.97
CA ARG A 39 10.87 -14.89 2.91
C ARG A 39 11.69 -13.62 2.94
N THR A 40 12.63 -13.58 3.85
CA THR A 40 13.72 -12.60 3.87
C THR A 40 14.36 -12.58 2.48
N LEU A 41 14.58 -11.40 1.95
CA LEU A 41 15.29 -11.27 0.67
C LEU A 41 16.71 -11.82 0.84
N GLU A 42 17.04 -12.82 0.05
CA GLU A 42 18.38 -13.41 0.05
C GLU A 42 19.35 -12.41 -0.60
N SER A 43 20.08 -11.66 0.21
CA SER A 43 21.17 -10.83 -0.28
C SER A 43 22.44 -11.11 0.51
N ASP A 44 23.48 -11.51 -0.19
CA ASP A 44 24.78 -11.77 0.41
C ASP A 44 25.41 -10.49 0.98
N ASP A 45 25.17 -9.32 0.35
CA ASP A 45 25.71 -8.03 0.75
C ASP A 45 24.70 -6.88 0.79
N ALA A 46 23.93 -6.68 -0.28
CA ALA A 46 22.94 -5.61 -0.39
C ALA A 46 21.70 -6.04 -1.19
N VAL A 47 20.56 -5.52 -0.81
CA VAL A 47 19.32 -5.64 -1.56
C VAL A 47 19.32 -4.60 -2.68
N THR A 48 19.32 -5.05 -3.93
CA THR A 48 19.29 -4.13 -5.07
C THR A 48 17.89 -3.59 -5.29
N TYR A 49 17.78 -2.29 -5.61
CA TYR A 49 16.49 -1.65 -5.86
C TYR A 49 16.49 -0.76 -7.12
N PHE A 50 15.31 -0.59 -7.68
CA PHE A 50 14.99 0.35 -8.75
C PHE A 50 13.71 1.11 -8.40
N ILE A 51 13.67 2.40 -8.70
CA ILE A 51 12.48 3.23 -8.59
C ILE A 51 12.21 3.80 -9.98
N ALA A 52 11.06 3.45 -10.55
CA ALA A 52 10.65 3.91 -11.88
C ALA A 52 10.42 5.43 -11.91
N GLU A 53 10.55 6.01 -13.07
CA GLU A 53 9.98 7.33 -13.32
C GLU A 53 8.46 7.20 -13.46
N GLY A 54 7.72 8.09 -12.84
CA GLY A 54 6.28 8.14 -12.97
C GLY A 54 5.85 9.09 -14.09
N ASN A 55 4.56 9.03 -14.40
CA ASN A 55 3.94 9.96 -15.32
C ASN A 55 2.75 10.69 -14.64
N ARG A 56 2.26 11.76 -15.26
CA ARG A 56 1.17 12.56 -14.67
C ARG A 56 -0.18 11.83 -14.65
N SER A 57 -0.38 10.82 -15.50
CA SER A 57 -1.64 10.06 -15.53
C SER A 57 -1.85 9.24 -14.26
N THR A 58 -0.76 8.85 -13.58
CA THR A 58 -0.82 8.13 -12.30
C THR A 58 -1.01 9.05 -11.08
N GLY A 59 -1.11 10.37 -11.25
CA GLY A 59 -1.06 11.34 -10.16
C GLY A 59 0.36 11.56 -9.60
N TYR A 60 1.38 10.98 -10.24
CA TYR A 60 2.78 11.14 -9.87
C TYR A 60 3.25 12.60 -9.96
N ARG A 61 4.00 13.02 -8.95
CA ARG A 61 4.70 14.31 -8.88
C ARG A 61 6.21 14.08 -8.89
N PRO A 62 7.02 15.01 -9.43
CA PRO A 62 8.48 14.81 -9.50
C PRO A 62 9.17 14.46 -8.17
N GLY A 63 8.62 14.92 -7.05
CA GLY A 63 9.13 14.60 -5.71
C GLY A 63 8.77 13.21 -5.18
N ASP A 64 7.86 12.45 -5.79
CA ASP A 64 7.40 11.17 -5.24
C ASP A 64 8.50 10.10 -5.23
N ARG A 65 9.37 10.14 -6.23
CA ARG A 65 10.55 9.27 -6.27
C ARG A 65 11.47 9.44 -5.07
N GLU A 66 11.59 10.66 -4.57
CA GLU A 66 12.39 10.96 -3.38
C GLU A 66 11.70 10.43 -2.11
N LEU A 67 10.35 10.49 -2.02
CA LEU A 67 9.61 9.88 -0.93
C LEU A 67 9.83 8.36 -0.86
N ALA A 68 9.82 7.68 -2.01
CA ALA A 68 10.16 6.26 -2.08
C ALA A 68 11.61 6.00 -1.64
N LEU A 69 12.57 6.83 -2.05
CA LEU A 69 13.96 6.72 -1.62
C LEU A 69 14.09 6.89 -0.10
N TRP A 70 13.39 7.86 0.49
CA TRP A 70 13.41 8.06 1.95
C TRP A 70 12.80 6.87 2.71
N ALA A 71 11.81 6.19 2.13
CA ALA A 71 11.27 4.96 2.71
C ALA A 71 12.29 3.81 2.72
N PHE A 72 13.08 3.61 1.65
CA PHE A 72 14.22 2.68 1.67
C PHE A 72 15.23 3.05 2.75
N GLN A 73 15.59 4.33 2.84
CA GLN A 73 16.54 4.81 3.84
C GLN A 73 16.02 4.64 5.27
N ALA A 74 14.72 4.83 5.51
CA ALA A 74 14.11 4.61 6.82
C ALA A 74 14.22 3.16 7.25
N TRP A 75 13.91 2.19 6.39
CA TRP A 75 14.09 0.77 6.67
C TRP A 75 15.55 0.41 6.90
N GLN A 76 16.46 0.93 6.08
CA GLN A 76 17.91 0.67 6.24
C GLN A 76 18.42 1.17 7.59
N ARG A 77 18.10 2.41 7.97
CA ARG A 77 18.50 2.96 9.28
C ARG A 77 17.94 2.14 10.44
N SER A 78 16.68 1.70 10.32
CA SER A 78 15.98 0.98 11.39
C SER A 78 16.47 -0.45 11.54
N ALA A 79 16.79 -1.13 10.46
CA ALA A 79 17.35 -2.50 10.50
C ALA A 79 18.83 -2.54 10.94
N GLY A 80 19.53 -1.39 10.90
CA GLY A 80 20.95 -1.31 11.25
C GLY A 80 21.85 -1.99 10.22
N LYS A 81 22.92 -2.64 10.65
CA LYS A 81 23.94 -3.24 9.77
C LYS A 81 23.43 -4.44 8.95
N GLY A 82 22.29 -5.02 9.33
CA GLY A 82 21.75 -6.22 8.69
C GLY A 82 21.12 -5.98 7.31
N LEU A 83 20.76 -4.74 6.98
CA LEU A 83 20.09 -4.39 5.73
C LEU A 83 20.76 -3.21 5.06
N ARG A 84 21.20 -3.40 3.83
CA ARG A 84 21.77 -2.36 2.98
C ARG A 84 21.08 -2.38 1.62
N PHE A 85 20.79 -1.20 1.08
CA PHE A 85 20.20 -1.06 -0.25
C PHE A 85 21.20 -0.47 -1.24
N GLU A 86 21.22 -1.00 -2.46
CA GLU A 86 21.99 -0.49 -3.59
C GLU A 86 21.11 -0.27 -4.81
N ARG A 87 21.29 0.87 -5.48
CA ARG A 87 20.59 1.16 -6.72
C ARG A 87 21.12 0.26 -7.85
N ALA A 88 20.18 -0.30 -8.63
CA ALA A 88 20.51 -1.12 -9.80
C ALA A 88 19.65 -0.73 -11.01
N SER A 89 19.91 -1.34 -12.17
CA SER A 89 19.00 -1.28 -13.29
C SER A 89 17.69 -2.01 -12.99
N GLU A 90 16.62 -1.69 -13.66
CA GLU A 90 15.32 -2.33 -13.45
C GLU A 90 15.41 -3.87 -13.56
N SER A 91 16.12 -4.37 -14.59
CA SER A 91 16.25 -5.82 -14.82
C SER A 91 17.04 -6.55 -13.72
N ALA A 92 17.96 -5.87 -13.03
CA ALA A 92 18.81 -6.44 -11.99
C ALA A 92 18.29 -6.20 -10.56
N ALA A 93 17.31 -5.29 -10.39
CA ALA A 93 16.78 -4.94 -9.09
C ALA A 93 15.89 -6.02 -8.51
N LEU A 94 16.16 -6.43 -7.25
CA LEU A 94 15.31 -7.33 -6.47
C LEU A 94 14.02 -6.65 -6.02
N ILE A 95 14.08 -5.36 -5.68
CA ILE A 95 12.87 -4.56 -5.36
C ILE A 95 12.69 -3.52 -6.45
N ARG A 96 11.50 -3.51 -7.07
CA ARG A 96 11.14 -2.54 -8.11
C ARG A 96 9.92 -1.75 -7.66
N VAL A 97 10.06 -0.43 -7.53
CA VAL A 97 8.95 0.47 -7.24
C VAL A 97 8.38 0.99 -8.55
N GLN A 98 7.08 0.82 -8.74
CA GLN A 98 6.29 1.24 -9.90
C GLN A 98 5.13 2.14 -9.44
N TRP A 99 4.74 3.10 -10.29
CA TRP A 99 3.64 4.01 -10.00
C TRP A 99 2.38 3.52 -10.70
N ALA A 100 1.37 3.13 -9.90
CA ALA A 100 0.15 2.53 -10.40
C ALA A 100 -0.85 3.58 -10.89
N GLU A 101 -1.63 3.22 -11.92
CA GLU A 101 -2.70 4.07 -12.46
C GLU A 101 -3.83 4.26 -11.43
N PRO A 102 -4.58 5.39 -11.50
CA PRO A 102 -5.76 5.62 -10.68
C PRO A 102 -6.86 4.58 -10.89
N GLY A 103 -7.72 4.42 -9.90
CA GLY A 103 -9.02 3.77 -10.08
C GLY A 103 -9.10 2.26 -9.88
N GLY A 104 -8.06 1.56 -9.49
CA GLY A 104 -8.12 0.11 -9.24
C GLY A 104 -7.67 -0.29 -7.83
N GLY A 105 -8.58 -0.76 -6.97
CA GLY A 105 -8.22 -1.53 -5.77
C GLY A 105 -7.47 -0.77 -4.68
N GLU A 106 -6.41 -1.37 -4.16
CA GLU A 106 -5.67 -0.91 -2.99
C GLU A 106 -4.75 0.27 -3.31
N TYR A 107 -4.37 1.00 -2.27
CA TYR A 107 -3.55 2.21 -2.35
C TYR A 107 -2.08 1.90 -2.64
N GLY A 108 -1.63 0.73 -2.21
CA GLY A 108 -0.35 0.10 -2.53
C GLY A 108 -0.53 -1.40 -2.67
N GLU A 109 0.36 -2.05 -3.37
CA GLU A 109 0.38 -3.50 -3.56
C GLU A 109 1.82 -3.99 -3.73
N THR A 110 2.16 -5.08 -3.06
CA THR A 110 3.45 -5.75 -3.23
C THR A 110 3.24 -7.13 -3.82
N GLN A 111 3.84 -7.39 -4.98
CA GLN A 111 3.78 -8.66 -5.69
C GLN A 111 5.15 -9.34 -5.70
N PRO A 112 5.21 -10.69 -5.57
CA PRO A 112 6.46 -11.42 -5.64
C PRO A 112 7.09 -11.33 -7.03
N LEU A 113 8.41 -11.28 -7.07
CA LEU A 113 9.22 -11.25 -8.28
C LEU A 113 10.34 -12.30 -8.18
N LEU A 114 10.75 -12.84 -9.30
CA LEU A 114 11.95 -13.68 -9.40
C LEU A 114 12.97 -12.98 -10.31
N VAL A 115 14.17 -12.71 -9.79
CA VAL A 115 15.27 -12.07 -10.54
C VAL A 115 16.48 -12.98 -10.49
N HIS A 116 16.86 -13.57 -11.62
CA HIS A 116 17.99 -14.51 -11.73
C HIS A 116 17.95 -15.63 -10.66
N GLY A 117 16.76 -16.17 -10.38
CA GLY A 117 16.54 -17.23 -9.38
C GLY A 117 16.47 -16.75 -7.93
N LYS A 118 16.71 -15.46 -7.65
CA LYS A 118 16.54 -14.86 -6.32
C LYS A 118 15.15 -14.29 -6.14
N HIS A 119 14.60 -14.42 -4.93
CA HIS A 119 13.30 -13.80 -4.59
C HIS A 119 13.45 -12.28 -4.50
N GLY A 120 12.46 -11.59 -5.04
CA GLY A 120 12.33 -10.14 -5.04
C GLY A 120 10.86 -9.72 -4.99
N ALA A 121 10.60 -8.44 -5.18
CA ALA A 121 9.25 -7.88 -5.18
C ALA A 121 9.09 -6.75 -6.19
N VAL A 122 7.89 -6.63 -6.77
CA VAL A 122 7.42 -5.40 -7.41
C VAL A 122 6.47 -4.71 -6.44
N VAL A 123 6.75 -3.46 -6.14
CA VAL A 123 6.00 -2.59 -5.24
C VAL A 123 5.27 -1.57 -6.09
N PHE A 124 3.96 -1.66 -6.13
CA PHE A 124 3.08 -0.72 -6.81
C PHE A 124 2.59 0.33 -5.81
N ILE A 125 2.82 1.60 -6.13
CA ILE A 125 2.37 2.74 -5.33
C ILE A 125 1.41 3.56 -6.16
N ARG A 126 0.26 3.91 -5.59
CA ARG A 126 -0.69 4.84 -6.21
C ARG A 126 -0.53 6.22 -5.59
N PRO A 127 0.06 7.20 -6.31
CA PRO A 127 0.26 8.55 -5.78
C PRO A 127 -1.02 9.38 -5.75
N ASP A 128 -2.07 8.92 -6.44
CA ASP A 128 -3.39 9.52 -6.39
C ASP A 128 -4.08 9.22 -5.06
N VAL A 129 -4.35 10.26 -4.27
CA VAL A 129 -4.96 10.12 -2.93
C VAL A 129 -6.49 10.07 -2.95
N GLU A 130 -7.13 10.21 -4.12
CA GLU A 130 -8.60 10.19 -4.24
C GLU A 130 -9.18 8.82 -3.86
N ALA A 131 -8.42 7.75 -4.06
CA ALA A 131 -8.82 6.39 -3.69
C ALA A 131 -9.03 6.19 -2.17
N LEU A 132 -8.48 7.06 -1.33
CA LEU A 132 -8.64 7.02 0.14
C LEU A 132 -9.97 7.64 0.61
N GLY A 133 -10.75 8.18 -0.32
CA GLY A 133 -12.05 8.78 -0.07
C GLY A 133 -12.03 10.32 -0.07
N PRO A 134 -13.22 10.94 -0.24
CA PRO A 134 -13.33 12.36 -0.55
C PRO A 134 -12.84 13.28 0.58
N ASP A 135 -12.91 12.85 1.83
CA ASP A 135 -12.52 13.70 2.95
C ASP A 135 -10.99 13.83 3.05
N ILE A 136 -10.27 12.74 2.92
CA ILE A 136 -8.81 12.78 2.95
C ILE A 136 -8.25 13.40 1.67
N ALA A 137 -8.86 13.13 0.51
CA ALA A 137 -8.49 13.75 -0.76
C ALA A 137 -8.60 15.29 -0.70
N ARG A 138 -9.71 15.80 -0.16
CA ARG A 138 -9.91 17.24 0.04
C ARG A 138 -8.87 17.86 0.97
N ARG A 139 -8.53 17.19 2.08
CA ARG A 139 -7.48 17.66 3.00
C ARG A 139 -6.11 17.64 2.32
N ALA A 140 -5.75 16.58 1.62
CA ALA A 140 -4.48 16.45 0.92
C ALA A 140 -4.34 17.42 -0.27
N SER A 141 -5.44 17.88 -0.88
CA SER A 141 -5.41 18.91 -1.93
C SER A 141 -5.00 20.28 -1.41
N SER A 142 -5.27 20.57 -0.13
CA SER A 142 -4.91 21.83 0.53
C SER A 142 -3.66 21.74 1.42
N ASP A 143 -3.20 20.52 1.73
CA ASP A 143 -2.01 20.25 2.54
C ASP A 143 -1.05 19.31 1.78
N ASN A 144 -0.08 19.89 1.08
CA ASN A 144 0.92 19.12 0.34
C ASN A 144 1.74 18.19 1.24
N LEU A 145 2.02 18.56 2.50
CA LEU A 145 2.73 17.69 3.42
C LEU A 145 1.89 16.50 3.85
N LEU A 146 0.57 16.62 3.95
CA LEU A 146 -0.31 15.48 4.17
C LEU A 146 -0.28 14.54 2.97
N ARG A 147 -0.37 15.07 1.74
CA ARG A 147 -0.26 14.26 0.52
C ARG A 147 1.08 13.51 0.46
N ASP A 148 2.18 14.19 0.72
CA ASP A 148 3.51 13.60 0.71
C ASP A 148 3.68 12.57 1.83
N SER A 149 3.10 12.82 3.02
CA SER A 149 3.02 11.83 4.12
C SER A 149 2.31 10.55 3.69
N ILE A 150 1.18 10.68 2.99
CA ILE A 150 0.41 9.52 2.51
C ILE A 150 1.25 8.69 1.55
N VAL A 151 1.87 9.31 0.54
CA VAL A 151 2.70 8.60 -0.44
C VAL A 151 3.92 7.96 0.23
N TYR A 152 4.59 8.69 1.12
CA TYR A 152 5.74 8.17 1.87
C TYR A 152 5.38 6.95 2.73
N LEU A 153 4.31 7.05 3.54
CA LEU A 153 3.90 5.94 4.41
C LEU A 153 3.40 4.74 3.60
N THR A 154 2.78 4.96 2.44
CA THR A 154 2.43 3.88 1.52
C THR A 154 3.69 3.20 0.98
N CYS A 155 4.70 3.96 0.53
CA CYS A 155 5.99 3.39 0.13
C CYS A 155 6.61 2.59 1.28
N LEU A 156 6.57 3.12 2.50
CA LEU A 156 7.14 2.48 3.68
C LEU A 156 6.43 1.16 4.02
N HIS A 157 5.09 1.12 3.95
CA HIS A 157 4.26 -0.08 4.16
C HIS A 157 4.57 -1.16 3.12
N GLU A 158 4.50 -0.80 1.84
CA GLU A 158 4.71 -1.77 0.76
C GLU A 158 6.16 -2.29 0.72
N LEU A 159 7.14 -1.44 1.02
CA LEU A 159 8.51 -1.90 1.20
C LEU A 159 8.65 -2.85 2.39
N GLY A 160 7.87 -2.67 3.46
CA GLY A 160 7.79 -3.62 4.56
C GLY A 160 7.38 -5.02 4.09
N HIS A 161 6.38 -5.10 3.21
CA HIS A 161 5.99 -6.36 2.57
C HIS A 161 7.09 -6.93 1.68
N ALA A 162 7.72 -6.09 0.86
CA ALA A 162 8.86 -6.51 0.04
C ALA A 162 10.02 -7.07 0.88
N LEU A 163 10.20 -6.58 2.10
CA LEU A 163 11.19 -7.07 3.07
C LEU A 163 10.73 -8.29 3.87
N GLY A 164 9.50 -8.77 3.67
CA GLY A 164 8.96 -9.98 4.29
C GLY A 164 8.09 -9.74 5.53
N LEU A 165 7.78 -8.49 5.88
CA LEU A 165 6.90 -8.19 7.01
C LEU A 165 5.43 -8.49 6.66
N ALA A 166 4.71 -9.09 7.59
CA ALA A 166 3.27 -9.32 7.49
C ALA A 166 2.48 -8.17 8.14
N HIS A 167 1.21 -8.06 7.77
CA HIS A 167 0.27 -7.15 8.42
C HIS A 167 0.18 -7.35 9.94
N THR A 168 -0.07 -6.27 10.67
CA THR A 168 -0.32 -6.26 12.11
C THR A 168 -1.69 -5.70 12.44
N ARG A 169 -2.11 -5.88 13.69
CA ARG A 169 -3.37 -5.32 14.23
C ARG A 169 -3.15 -4.05 15.04
N ASP A 170 -1.91 -3.66 15.31
CA ASP A 170 -1.62 -2.44 16.06
C ASP A 170 -1.69 -1.24 15.11
N PHE A 171 -2.62 -0.34 15.39
CA PHE A 171 -2.85 0.87 14.59
C PHE A 171 -1.65 1.83 14.57
N ARG A 172 -0.68 1.65 15.47
CA ARG A 172 0.56 2.44 15.50
C ARG A 172 1.61 1.95 14.53
N ASP A 173 1.52 0.68 14.11
CA ASP A 173 2.52 0.06 13.22
C ASP A 173 2.35 0.54 11.79
N ILE A 174 3.48 0.64 11.05
CA ILE A 174 3.42 0.89 9.61
C ILE A 174 2.74 -0.26 8.87
N MET A 175 2.88 -1.49 9.38
CA MET A 175 2.29 -2.69 8.79
C MET A 175 0.82 -2.91 9.19
N PHE A 176 0.13 -1.89 9.74
CA PHE A 176 -1.29 -1.98 10.07
C PHE A 176 -2.13 -2.22 8.82
N PHE A 177 -3.11 -3.13 8.92
CA PHE A 177 -4.05 -3.41 7.83
C PHE A 177 -5.42 -2.80 8.10
N PHE A 178 -5.84 -1.87 7.25
CA PHE A 178 -7.13 -1.18 7.40
C PHE A 178 -8.36 -2.09 7.27
N GLY A 179 -8.20 -3.32 6.76
CA GLY A 179 -9.25 -4.34 6.82
C GLY A 179 -9.67 -4.75 8.24
N TYR A 180 -8.88 -4.39 9.26
CA TYR A 180 -9.26 -4.55 10.67
C TYR A 180 -10.07 -3.37 11.21
N GLY A 181 -10.37 -2.35 10.40
CA GLY A 181 -10.98 -1.09 10.77
C GLY A 181 -9.91 -0.01 11.03
N GLY A 182 -10.31 1.10 11.62
CA GLY A 182 -9.43 2.23 11.91
C GLY A 182 -9.74 3.45 11.03
N ASP A 183 -9.40 4.62 11.54
CA ASP A 183 -9.59 5.89 10.84
C ASP A 183 -8.37 6.22 9.98
N VAL A 184 -8.55 6.20 8.65
CA VAL A 184 -7.50 6.47 7.67
C VAL A 184 -6.96 7.90 7.82
N ALA A 185 -7.82 8.87 8.11
CA ALA A 185 -7.42 10.27 8.27
C ALA A 185 -6.61 10.48 9.56
N GLU A 186 -6.98 9.78 10.64
CA GLU A 186 -6.21 9.76 11.88
C GLU A 186 -4.84 9.12 11.68
N TYR A 187 -4.80 7.98 10.98
CA TYR A 187 -3.55 7.26 10.72
C TYR A 187 -2.51 8.15 10.03
N PHE A 188 -2.85 8.74 8.90
CA PHE A 188 -1.93 9.63 8.20
C PHE A 188 -1.72 10.96 8.92
N GLY A 189 -2.75 11.47 9.59
CA GLY A 189 -2.71 12.70 10.36
C GLY A 189 -1.71 12.67 11.51
N ARG A 190 -1.54 11.53 12.18
CA ARG A 190 -0.54 11.37 13.26
C ARG A 190 0.89 11.60 12.77
N TYR A 191 1.24 11.07 11.61
CA TYR A 191 2.56 11.28 11.02
C TYR A 191 2.69 12.72 10.53
N ARG A 192 1.66 13.23 9.82
CA ARG A 192 1.64 14.62 9.34
C ARG A 192 1.88 15.63 10.46
N ALA A 193 1.37 15.37 11.66
CA ALA A 193 1.54 16.24 12.82
C ALA A 193 2.98 16.29 13.36
N GLN A 194 3.84 15.37 12.97
CA GLN A 194 5.23 15.31 13.42
C GLN A 194 6.20 16.04 12.49
N ILE A 195 5.75 16.47 11.31
CA ILE A 195 6.57 17.12 10.28
C ILE A 195 6.12 18.55 10.02
N HIS A 196 7.06 19.45 9.79
CA HIS A 196 6.82 20.86 9.51
C HIS A 196 7.25 21.23 8.10
N THR A 197 8.25 20.56 7.56
CA THR A 197 8.75 20.72 6.20
C THR A 197 8.72 19.36 5.49
N ARG A 198 8.90 19.38 4.19
CA ARG A 198 8.97 18.15 3.40
C ARG A 198 10.22 17.33 3.73
N GLU A 199 11.32 18.02 4.02
CA GLU A 199 12.63 17.43 4.37
C GLU A 199 12.58 16.66 5.70
N ASP A 200 11.66 17.03 6.61
CA ASP A 200 11.47 16.29 7.87
C ASP A 200 11.07 14.81 7.61
N ILE A 201 10.43 14.51 6.48
CA ILE A 201 10.07 13.14 6.08
C ILE A 201 11.32 12.26 5.99
N ALA A 202 12.45 12.80 5.53
CA ALA A 202 13.70 12.06 5.48
C ALA A 202 14.26 11.68 6.86
N ALA A 203 13.93 12.46 7.89
CA ALA A 203 14.42 12.26 9.26
C ALA A 203 13.43 11.47 10.14
N VAL A 204 12.13 11.72 10.00
CA VAL A 204 11.06 11.09 10.77
C VAL A 204 10.63 9.80 10.07
N SER A 205 11.00 8.64 10.63
CA SER A 205 10.81 7.35 9.93
C SER A 205 9.36 6.92 9.79
N GLY A 206 8.49 7.29 10.73
CA GLY A 206 7.11 6.78 10.78
C GLY A 206 6.96 5.32 11.22
N LEU A 207 8.06 4.63 11.56
CA LEU A 207 8.06 3.27 12.07
C LEU A 207 7.80 3.24 13.56
N SER A 208 7.01 2.28 14.03
CA SER A 208 6.87 1.99 15.46
C SER A 208 8.08 1.21 15.99
N ASP A 209 8.24 1.17 17.32
CA ASP A 209 9.26 0.34 17.97
C ASP A 209 9.07 -1.15 17.64
N ALA A 210 7.82 -1.57 17.46
CA ALA A 210 7.51 -2.94 17.06
C ALA A 210 7.89 -3.23 15.61
N ASP A 211 7.73 -2.29 14.67
CA ASP A 211 8.23 -2.40 13.30
C ASP A 211 9.75 -2.53 13.28
N VAL A 212 10.45 -1.68 14.06
CA VAL A 212 11.90 -1.70 14.19
C VAL A 212 12.40 -3.02 14.79
N THR A 213 11.72 -3.52 15.81
CA THR A 213 12.07 -4.80 16.44
C THR A 213 11.91 -5.96 15.45
N ARG A 214 10.82 -6.00 14.69
CA ARG A 214 10.57 -7.05 13.69
C ARG A 214 11.61 -7.05 12.60
N ILE A 215 11.92 -5.89 12.00
CA ILE A 215 12.88 -5.82 10.91
C ILE A 215 14.30 -6.19 11.37
N ARG A 216 14.71 -5.77 12.57
CA ARG A 216 15.99 -6.16 13.16
C ARG A 216 16.10 -7.66 13.39
N ALA A 217 15.04 -8.29 13.91
CA ALA A 217 15.02 -9.74 14.11
C ALA A 217 15.14 -10.52 12.80
N MET A 218 14.54 -10.01 11.71
CA MET A 218 14.58 -10.65 10.38
C MET A 218 15.93 -10.51 9.68
N TYR A 219 16.62 -9.40 9.89
CA TYR A 219 17.88 -9.06 9.23
C TYR A 219 19.07 -9.02 10.19
N ALA A 220 18.94 -9.62 11.39
CA ALA A 220 20.07 -9.83 12.28
C ALA A 220 21.12 -10.68 11.55
N ARG A 221 22.31 -10.14 11.32
CA ARG A 221 23.49 -10.90 10.91
C ARG A 221 24.22 -11.32 12.19
N GLU A 222 24.51 -12.62 12.33
CA GLU A 222 25.38 -13.14 13.35
C GLU A 222 26.82 -12.63 13.20
#